data_08fec55d5c27089aa228ce14f322a9b0
#
_entry.id   08fec55d5c27089aa228ce14f322a9b0
#
_cell.length_a   1.000
_cell.length_b   1.000
_cell.length_c   1.000
_cell.angle_alpha   90.00
_cell.angle_beta   90.00
_cell.angle_gamma   90.00
#
_symmetry.space_group_name_H-M   'P 1'
#
loop_
_entity.id
_entity.type
_entity.pdbx_description
1 polymer ?
#
loop_
_entity_poly.entity_id
_entity_poly.type
_entity_poly.pdbx_seq_one_letter_code
_entity_poly.pdbx_strand_id
1 'polypeptide(L)'
;MNHLRLIQGGAAEPIEGGRSFSHAARQELVPANGDVPAVCMDQILRRQFSEERLQADGLRIDPRLPVISGETGLRLPTSGEVADRTLALAIVGAKGSGIPQIEVERIIDERGAYGLFTPREQDFIDEVLPSVEERDRFSWRYEAAWTLMWALRHFDAPLGRPATRCDSDRLMDTIFDIPDLARHRLRAPNDILNEADLAYRYHMAALRVGRADEATLPAIDPEVARERHHALSWLTCHDAIEWDELTGDA
;
A
#
# COMPACT_ATOMS: atom_id res chain seq x y z
N MET A 1 8.14 -33.73 61.40
CA MET A 1 7.17 -32.80 61.97
C MET A 1 7.36 -31.48 61.23
N ASN A 2 6.72 -31.34 60.20
CA ASN A 2 5.61 -30.49 59.77
C ASN A 2 5.63 -29.06 60.27
N HIS A 3 5.78 -28.13 59.34
CA HIS A 3 4.91 -26.94 59.32
C HIS A 3 4.88 -26.38 57.89
N LEU A 4 3.79 -26.68 57.19
CA LEU A 4 3.26 -25.91 56.07
C LEU A 4 2.81 -24.54 56.57
N ARG A 5 3.27 -23.46 55.93
CA ARG A 5 2.66 -22.14 56.01
C ARG A 5 2.02 -21.82 54.66
N LEU A 6 0.70 -21.75 54.65
CA LEU A 6 -0.09 -21.11 53.60
C LEU A 6 0.29 -19.63 53.54
N ILE A 7 0.61 -19.16 52.36
CA ILE A 7 0.63 -17.72 52.03
C ILE A 7 -0.62 -17.48 51.18
N GLN A 8 -1.52 -16.67 51.75
CA GLN A 8 -2.75 -16.21 51.11
C GLN A 8 -2.44 -15.37 49.90
N GLY A 9 -3.30 -15.56 48.87
CA GLY A 9 -3.25 -14.86 47.61
C GLY A 9 -3.52 -13.37 47.76
N GLY A 10 -2.69 -12.59 47.11
CA GLY A 10 -2.98 -11.22 46.71
C GLY A 10 -3.69 -11.23 45.39
N ALA A 11 -4.87 -10.63 45.37
CA ALA A 11 -5.65 -10.42 44.15
C ALA A 11 -4.88 -9.52 43.18
N ALA A 12 -4.67 -10.01 41.98
CA ALA A 12 -4.19 -9.17 40.91
C ALA A 12 -5.35 -8.29 40.41
N GLU A 13 -5.17 -6.99 40.49
CA GLU A 13 -6.07 -6.03 39.86
C GLU A 13 -6.01 -6.18 38.33
N PRO A 14 -7.13 -6.04 37.61
CA PRO A 14 -7.15 -6.07 36.16
C PRO A 14 -6.49 -4.80 35.61
N ILE A 15 -5.51 -4.97 34.76
CA ILE A 15 -4.95 -3.88 33.95
C ILE A 15 -5.99 -3.49 32.89
N GLU A 16 -6.80 -2.48 33.20
CA GLU A 16 -7.56 -1.74 32.21
C GLU A 16 -6.60 -0.90 31.37
N GLY A 17 -6.47 -1.19 30.10
CA GLY A 17 -5.62 -0.42 29.20
C GLY A 17 -5.67 -0.85 27.76
N GLY A 18 -6.71 -1.52 27.33
CA GLY A 18 -7.01 -1.73 25.91
C GLY A 18 -7.50 -0.41 25.31
N ARG A 19 -6.58 0.44 24.89
CA ARG A 19 -6.94 1.63 24.08
C ARG A 19 -7.32 1.16 22.67
N SER A 20 -8.62 1.19 22.41
CA SER A 20 -9.17 1.11 21.06
C SER A 20 -8.75 2.36 20.26
N PHE A 21 -7.73 2.23 19.44
CA PHE A 21 -7.22 3.33 18.61
C PHE A 21 -7.99 3.53 17.30
N SER A 22 -9.05 2.75 17.04
CA SER A 22 -9.73 2.78 15.74
C SER A 22 -10.72 3.94 15.53
N HIS A 23 -10.98 4.76 16.57
CA HIS A 23 -11.95 5.88 16.44
C HIS A 23 -11.31 7.26 16.57
N ALA A 24 -10.08 7.37 17.07
CA ALA A 24 -9.39 8.66 17.27
C ALA A 24 -8.75 9.17 15.97
N ALA A 25 -8.24 8.30 15.10
CA ALA A 25 -7.61 8.70 13.84
C ALA A 25 -8.60 9.35 12.84
N ARG A 26 -9.90 9.10 12.99
CA ARG A 26 -10.94 9.73 12.16
C ARG A 26 -11.31 11.15 12.60
N GLN A 27 -10.94 11.58 13.80
CA GLN A 27 -11.30 12.88 14.34
C GLN A 27 -10.23 13.96 14.24
N GLU A 28 -8.96 13.59 13.99
CA GLU A 28 -7.87 14.57 13.92
C GLU A 28 -7.67 15.23 12.54
N LEU A 29 -8.35 14.76 11.49
CA LEU A 29 -8.35 15.40 10.17
C LEU A 29 -9.44 16.49 10.02
N VAL A 30 -10.25 16.73 11.04
CA VAL A 30 -11.19 17.86 11.08
C VAL A 30 -10.58 18.92 11.99
N PRO A 31 -10.15 20.07 11.45
CA PRO A 31 -9.70 21.17 12.31
C PRO A 31 -10.82 21.56 13.26
N ALA A 32 -10.48 21.79 14.53
CA ALA A 32 -11.39 22.06 15.65
C ALA A 32 -12.33 23.28 15.44
N ASN A 33 -12.25 23.97 14.34
CA ASN A 33 -13.01 25.18 14.01
C ASN A 33 -14.08 24.99 12.93
N GLY A 34 -14.42 23.77 12.54
CA GLY A 34 -15.54 23.54 11.62
C GLY A 34 -15.31 23.98 10.16
N ASP A 35 -14.12 24.47 9.83
CA ASP A 35 -13.75 24.77 8.45
C ASP A 35 -13.38 23.46 7.75
N VAL A 36 -14.32 22.89 7.03
CA VAL A 36 -14.00 21.89 5.99
C VAL A 36 -13.04 22.58 5.03
N PRO A 37 -11.80 22.10 4.83
CA PRO A 37 -10.87 22.74 3.91
C PRO A 37 -11.57 22.91 2.56
N ALA A 38 -11.59 24.13 2.04
CA ALA A 38 -12.20 24.40 0.75
C ALA A 38 -11.54 23.48 -0.29
N VAL A 39 -12.35 22.66 -0.97
CA VAL A 39 -11.87 21.81 -2.04
C VAL A 39 -11.23 22.68 -3.11
N CYS A 40 -9.97 22.46 -3.40
CA CYS A 40 -9.24 23.23 -4.39
C CYS A 40 -9.60 22.80 -5.81
N MET A 41 -9.42 23.72 -6.77
CA MET A 41 -9.76 23.46 -8.17
C MET A 41 -8.96 22.27 -8.76
N ASP A 42 -7.71 22.09 -8.36
CA ASP A 42 -6.86 20.97 -8.78
C ASP A 42 -7.46 19.61 -8.35
N GLN A 43 -8.01 19.51 -7.15
CA GLN A 43 -8.69 18.30 -6.66
C GLN A 43 -9.95 17.99 -7.49
N ILE A 44 -10.73 19.02 -7.86
CA ILE A 44 -11.92 18.86 -8.68
C ILE A 44 -11.54 18.37 -10.09
N LEU A 45 -10.55 19.01 -10.71
CA LEU A 45 -10.08 18.64 -12.05
C LEU A 45 -9.50 17.23 -12.07
N ARG A 46 -8.74 16.85 -11.06
CA ARG A 46 -8.18 15.50 -10.91
C ARG A 46 -9.29 14.46 -10.82
N ARG A 47 -10.28 14.70 -9.99
CA ARG A 47 -11.47 13.87 -9.89
C ARG A 47 -12.17 13.72 -11.24
N GLN A 48 -12.42 14.82 -11.95
CA GLN A 48 -13.08 14.78 -13.26
C GLN A 48 -12.28 13.92 -14.26
N PHE A 49 -10.96 14.12 -14.33
CA PHE A 49 -10.10 13.34 -15.19
C PHE A 49 -10.18 11.83 -14.87
N SER A 50 -10.14 11.46 -13.60
CA SER A 50 -10.24 10.06 -13.18
C SER A 50 -11.62 9.47 -13.50
N GLU A 51 -12.71 10.23 -13.29
CA GLU A 51 -14.06 9.80 -13.60
C GLU A 51 -14.27 9.62 -15.11
N GLU A 52 -13.74 10.50 -15.95
CA GLU A 52 -13.74 10.38 -17.42
C GLU A 52 -12.99 9.12 -17.85
N ARG A 53 -11.86 8.82 -17.21
CA ARG A 53 -11.08 7.62 -17.48
C ARG A 53 -11.84 6.35 -17.13
N LEU A 54 -12.47 6.28 -15.95
CA LEU A 54 -13.31 5.14 -15.57
C LEU A 54 -14.47 4.97 -16.56
N GLN A 55 -15.11 6.06 -16.99
CA GLN A 55 -16.18 6.02 -17.99
C GLN A 55 -15.69 5.44 -19.33
N ALA A 56 -14.53 5.90 -19.80
CA ALA A 56 -13.91 5.40 -21.03
C ALA A 56 -13.61 3.90 -20.96
N ASP A 57 -13.30 3.41 -19.77
CA ASP A 57 -13.09 1.98 -19.48
C ASP A 57 -14.40 1.22 -19.22
N GLY A 58 -15.57 1.88 -19.35
CA GLY A 58 -16.89 1.27 -19.18
C GLY A 58 -17.31 1.03 -17.72
N LEU A 59 -16.64 1.69 -16.76
CA LEU A 59 -16.93 1.53 -15.34
C LEU A 59 -17.95 2.56 -14.86
N ARG A 60 -18.71 2.18 -13.82
CA ARG A 60 -19.66 3.10 -13.19
C ARG A 60 -18.93 4.04 -12.22
N ILE A 61 -19.20 5.33 -12.34
CA ILE A 61 -18.73 6.36 -11.42
C ILE A 61 -19.58 6.33 -10.14
N ASP A 62 -18.93 6.48 -8.99
CA ASP A 62 -19.60 6.83 -7.75
C ASP A 62 -19.42 8.31 -7.43
N PRO A 63 -20.44 9.13 -7.61
CA PRO A 63 -20.35 10.57 -7.35
C PRO A 63 -20.18 10.91 -5.85
N ARG A 64 -20.36 9.92 -4.95
CA ARG A 64 -20.24 10.11 -3.51
C ARG A 64 -18.80 9.96 -3.02
N LEU A 65 -17.90 9.41 -3.84
CA LEU A 65 -16.50 9.28 -3.46
C LEU A 65 -15.88 10.67 -3.26
N PRO A 66 -15.15 10.89 -2.17
CA PRO A 66 -14.49 12.15 -1.90
C PRO A 66 -13.41 12.45 -2.95
N VAL A 67 -12.95 13.69 -2.97
CA VAL A 67 -11.67 14.05 -3.60
C VAL A 67 -10.55 13.65 -2.66
N ILE A 68 -9.40 13.26 -3.24
CA ILE A 68 -8.20 13.01 -2.44
C ILE A 68 -7.53 14.34 -2.06
N SER A 69 -6.51 14.28 -1.20
CA SER A 69 -5.74 15.44 -0.77
C SER A 69 -5.20 16.24 -1.95
N GLY A 70 -5.09 17.56 -1.80
CA GLY A 70 -4.46 18.45 -2.76
C GLY A 70 -2.94 18.48 -2.62
N GLU A 71 -2.28 19.27 -3.49
CA GLU A 71 -0.83 19.43 -3.43
C GLU A 71 -0.38 20.25 -2.21
N THR A 72 -1.25 21.13 -1.70
CA THR A 72 -0.96 21.97 -0.56
C THR A 72 -0.74 21.14 0.71
N GLY A 73 0.46 21.22 1.26
CA GLY A 73 0.85 20.46 2.46
C GLY A 73 1.27 19.01 2.19
N LEU A 74 1.23 18.57 0.93
CA LEU A 74 1.70 17.24 0.57
C LEU A 74 3.21 17.12 0.81
N ARG A 75 3.60 16.09 1.52
CA ARG A 75 4.98 15.67 1.69
C ARG A 75 5.14 14.27 1.14
N LEU A 76 5.86 14.15 0.06
CA LEU A 76 6.25 12.86 -0.49
C LEU A 76 7.47 12.33 0.26
N PRO A 77 7.60 11.00 0.40
CA PRO A 77 8.83 10.39 0.87
C PRO A 77 9.99 10.74 -0.07
N THR A 78 11.20 10.64 0.41
CA THR A 78 12.40 10.80 -0.42
C THR A 78 12.54 9.66 -1.43
N SER A 79 13.28 9.87 -2.51
CA SER A 79 13.58 8.79 -3.46
C SER A 79 14.28 7.60 -2.78
N GLY A 80 15.07 7.84 -1.72
CA GLY A 80 15.70 6.78 -0.92
C GLY A 80 14.66 5.92 -0.20
N GLU A 81 13.76 6.54 0.54
CA GLU A 81 12.68 5.83 1.26
C GLU A 81 11.79 5.04 0.30
N VAL A 82 11.49 5.60 -0.89
CA VAL A 82 10.71 4.88 -1.92
C VAL A 82 11.51 3.72 -2.50
N ALA A 83 12.81 3.88 -2.71
CA ALA A 83 13.69 2.81 -3.19
C ALA A 83 13.79 1.67 -2.19
N ASP A 84 13.99 1.98 -0.91
CA ASP A 84 14.04 1.02 0.18
C ASP A 84 12.74 0.23 0.29
N ARG A 85 11.60 0.93 0.25
CA ARG A 85 10.28 0.29 0.26
C ARG A 85 10.07 -0.60 -0.96
N THR A 86 10.47 -0.14 -2.15
CA THR A 86 10.39 -0.92 -3.40
C THR A 86 11.17 -2.21 -3.28
N LEU A 87 12.40 -2.15 -2.78
CA LEU A 87 13.25 -3.33 -2.60
C LEU A 87 12.63 -4.33 -1.63
N ALA A 88 12.15 -3.86 -0.47
CA ALA A 88 11.49 -4.72 0.50
C ALA A 88 10.25 -5.43 -0.10
N LEU A 89 9.38 -4.69 -0.78
CA LEU A 89 8.19 -5.26 -1.42
C LEU A 89 8.53 -6.28 -2.51
N ALA A 90 9.58 -6.02 -3.30
CA ALA A 90 10.03 -6.94 -4.33
C ALA A 90 10.56 -8.26 -3.73
N ILE A 91 11.33 -8.20 -2.65
CA ILE A 91 11.82 -9.40 -1.93
C ILE A 91 10.66 -10.18 -1.32
N VAL A 92 9.73 -9.50 -0.67
CA VAL A 92 8.51 -10.12 -0.11
C VAL A 92 7.67 -10.77 -1.20
N GLY A 93 7.48 -10.09 -2.33
CA GLY A 93 6.79 -10.63 -3.50
C GLY A 93 7.49 -11.86 -4.08
N ALA A 94 8.83 -11.85 -4.13
CA ALA A 94 9.64 -12.98 -4.61
C ALA A 94 9.42 -14.23 -3.73
N LYS A 95 9.51 -14.07 -2.42
CA LYS A 95 9.21 -15.17 -1.48
C LYS A 95 7.78 -15.67 -1.63
N GLY A 96 6.81 -14.75 -1.70
CA GLY A 96 5.40 -15.09 -1.94
C GLY A 96 5.17 -15.88 -3.22
N SER A 97 5.94 -15.58 -4.26
CA SER A 97 5.90 -16.28 -5.55
C SER A 97 6.64 -17.63 -5.54
N GLY A 98 7.26 -18.02 -4.41
CA GLY A 98 7.86 -19.33 -4.23
C GLY A 98 9.36 -19.39 -4.45
N ILE A 99 10.06 -18.27 -4.45
CA ILE A 99 11.53 -18.26 -4.41
C ILE A 99 11.98 -18.97 -3.12
N PRO A 100 12.95 -19.91 -3.19
CA PRO A 100 13.42 -20.64 -2.03
C PRO A 100 14.00 -19.72 -0.95
N GLN A 101 13.81 -20.08 0.32
CA GLN A 101 14.28 -19.30 1.47
C GLN A 101 15.76 -18.90 1.36
N ILE A 102 16.62 -19.84 0.97
CA ILE A 102 18.06 -19.59 0.83
C ILE A 102 18.38 -18.48 -0.20
N GLU A 103 17.57 -18.38 -1.27
CA GLU A 103 17.73 -17.34 -2.28
C GLU A 103 17.21 -16.00 -1.78
N VAL A 104 16.12 -16.01 -1.00
CA VAL A 104 15.59 -14.80 -0.35
C VAL A 104 16.64 -14.22 0.60
N GLU A 105 17.24 -15.05 1.45
CA GLU A 105 18.30 -14.65 2.38
C GLU A 105 19.53 -14.11 1.62
N ARG A 106 19.93 -14.76 0.54
CA ARG A 106 21.02 -14.28 -0.31
C ARG A 106 20.73 -12.90 -0.89
N ILE A 107 19.51 -12.66 -1.38
CA ILE A 107 19.12 -11.36 -1.92
C ILE A 107 19.14 -10.29 -0.83
N ILE A 108 18.65 -10.60 0.36
CA ILE A 108 18.68 -9.69 1.52
C ILE A 108 20.11 -9.29 1.85
N ASP A 109 21.03 -10.27 1.92
CA ASP A 109 22.44 -10.04 2.19
C ASP A 109 23.11 -9.18 1.11
N GLU A 110 22.94 -9.55 -0.16
CA GLU A 110 23.57 -8.86 -1.29
C GLU A 110 23.09 -7.42 -1.46
N ARG A 111 21.82 -7.17 -1.12
CA ARG A 111 21.20 -5.85 -1.26
C ARG A 111 21.20 -5.03 0.03
N GLY A 112 21.67 -5.60 1.14
CA GLY A 112 21.66 -4.94 2.44
C GLY A 112 20.25 -4.60 2.93
N ALA A 113 19.26 -5.44 2.62
CA ALA A 113 17.84 -5.15 2.85
C ALA A 113 17.38 -5.41 4.29
N TYR A 114 18.30 -5.69 5.21
CA TYR A 114 17.98 -5.84 6.62
C TYR A 114 17.36 -4.56 7.19
N GLY A 115 16.24 -4.69 7.90
CA GLY A 115 15.54 -3.59 8.53
C GLY A 115 14.67 -2.74 7.60
N LEU A 116 14.50 -3.16 6.33
CA LEU A 116 13.58 -2.49 5.39
C LEU A 116 12.14 -3.04 5.46
N PHE A 117 11.96 -4.19 6.10
CA PHE A 117 10.66 -4.86 6.17
C PHE A 117 9.80 -4.27 7.28
N THR A 118 8.50 -4.21 7.04
CA THR A 118 7.54 -3.95 8.11
C THR A 118 7.47 -5.15 9.07
N PRO A 119 6.91 -5.00 10.29
CA PRO A 119 6.78 -6.11 11.21
C PRO A 119 6.09 -7.35 10.60
N ARG A 120 5.00 -7.15 9.84
CA ARG A 120 4.28 -8.25 9.19
C ARG A 120 5.08 -8.90 8.05
N GLU A 121 5.86 -8.11 7.35
CA GLU A 121 6.74 -8.61 6.30
C GLU A 121 7.93 -9.34 6.89
N GLN A 122 8.49 -8.85 8.00
CA GLN A 122 9.57 -9.53 8.71
C GLN A 122 9.11 -10.90 9.20
N ASP A 123 7.94 -10.98 9.84
CA ASP A 123 7.35 -12.25 10.27
C ASP A 123 7.24 -13.23 9.07
N PHE A 124 6.78 -12.74 7.92
CA PHE A 124 6.69 -13.57 6.71
C PHE A 124 8.06 -13.95 6.15
N ILE A 125 9.05 -13.06 6.17
CA ILE A 125 10.43 -13.35 5.69
C ILE A 125 11.09 -14.39 6.59
N ASP A 126 10.85 -14.37 7.89
CA ASP A 126 11.44 -15.31 8.86
C ASP A 126 10.75 -16.68 8.86
N GLU A 127 9.50 -16.76 8.41
CA GLU A 127 8.76 -18.02 8.33
C GLU A 127 9.30 -18.93 7.22
N VAL A 128 9.93 -20.05 7.58
CA VAL A 128 10.57 -20.96 6.61
C VAL A 128 9.57 -21.67 5.70
N LEU A 129 8.37 -21.97 6.22
CA LEU A 129 7.32 -22.69 5.50
C LEU A 129 5.97 -21.95 5.60
N PRO A 130 5.87 -20.75 4.99
CA PRO A 130 4.64 -20.00 5.03
C PRO A 130 3.48 -20.75 4.36
N SER A 131 2.27 -20.53 4.83
CA SER A 131 1.05 -21.12 4.26
C SER A 131 0.86 -20.72 2.79
N VAL A 132 0.04 -21.46 2.06
CA VAL A 132 -0.30 -21.13 0.67
C VAL A 132 -1.01 -19.78 0.60
N GLU A 133 -1.90 -19.51 1.54
CA GLU A 133 -2.66 -18.28 1.65
C GLU A 133 -1.75 -17.07 1.91
N GLU A 134 -0.74 -17.22 2.77
CA GLU A 134 0.23 -16.17 3.03
C GLU A 134 1.11 -15.91 1.81
N ARG A 135 1.61 -16.96 1.16
CA ARG A 135 2.37 -16.82 -0.07
C ARG A 135 1.58 -16.12 -1.15
N ASP A 136 0.34 -16.53 -1.37
CA ASP A 136 -0.53 -15.88 -2.36
C ASP A 136 -0.69 -14.40 -2.02
N ARG A 137 -1.08 -14.07 -0.78
CA ARG A 137 -1.26 -12.69 -0.32
C ARG A 137 0.00 -11.83 -0.51
N PHE A 138 1.17 -12.34 -0.13
CA PHE A 138 2.41 -11.57 -0.24
C PHE A 138 2.97 -11.52 -1.67
N SER A 139 2.60 -12.46 -2.54
CA SER A 139 2.99 -12.41 -3.96
C SER A 139 2.46 -11.17 -4.69
N TRP A 140 1.35 -10.60 -4.21
CA TRP A 140 0.75 -9.39 -4.77
C TRP A 140 1.57 -8.13 -4.52
N ARG A 141 2.54 -8.16 -3.60
CA ARG A 141 3.45 -7.03 -3.32
C ARG A 141 4.27 -6.58 -4.55
N TYR A 142 4.37 -7.40 -5.57
CA TYR A 142 4.95 -7.00 -6.84
C TYR A 142 4.20 -5.85 -7.52
N GLU A 143 2.88 -5.79 -7.41
CA GLU A 143 2.09 -4.67 -7.95
C GLU A 143 2.41 -3.35 -7.25
N ALA A 144 2.54 -3.39 -5.93
CA ALA A 144 2.96 -2.23 -5.15
C ALA A 144 4.39 -1.80 -5.52
N ALA A 145 5.34 -2.76 -5.61
CA ALA A 145 6.72 -2.48 -6.03
C ALA A 145 6.77 -1.89 -7.44
N TRP A 146 5.99 -2.43 -8.40
CA TRP A 146 5.87 -1.89 -9.75
C TRP A 146 5.39 -0.44 -9.76
N THR A 147 4.40 -0.14 -8.93
CA THR A 147 3.85 1.20 -8.76
C THR A 147 4.89 2.19 -8.23
N LEU A 148 5.69 1.76 -7.24
CA LEU A 148 6.78 2.58 -6.71
C LEU A 148 7.93 2.76 -7.73
N MET A 149 8.24 1.75 -8.54
CA MET A 149 9.20 1.87 -9.66
C MET A 149 8.72 2.86 -10.71
N TRP A 150 7.41 2.92 -10.97
CA TRP A 150 6.82 3.96 -11.79
C TRP A 150 7.01 5.35 -11.15
N ALA A 151 6.75 5.48 -9.85
CA ALA A 151 6.95 6.75 -9.14
C ALA A 151 8.41 7.21 -9.14
N LEU A 152 9.37 6.28 -9.05
CA LEU A 152 10.81 6.48 -9.18
C LEU A 152 11.29 6.74 -10.63
N ARG A 153 10.37 6.72 -11.63
CA ARG A 153 10.67 6.95 -13.05
C ARG A 153 11.57 5.89 -13.70
N HIS A 154 11.58 4.68 -13.17
CA HIS A 154 12.22 3.54 -13.81
C HIS A 154 11.33 2.92 -14.90
N PHE A 155 10.01 3.11 -14.81
CA PHE A 155 9.05 2.76 -15.83
C PHE A 155 8.32 4.00 -16.33
N ASP A 156 8.44 4.30 -17.63
CA ASP A 156 7.85 5.50 -18.24
C ASP A 156 6.37 5.32 -18.57
N ALA A 157 5.96 4.08 -18.90
CA ALA A 157 4.58 3.79 -19.27
C ALA A 157 3.62 4.09 -18.10
N PRO A 158 2.44 4.67 -18.38
CA PRO A 158 1.39 4.83 -17.38
C PRO A 158 1.00 3.47 -16.77
N LEU A 159 0.58 3.47 -15.50
CA LEU A 159 0.12 2.25 -14.83
C LEU A 159 -1.11 1.63 -15.53
N GLY A 160 -1.93 2.49 -16.13
CA GLY A 160 -3.10 2.07 -16.93
C GLY A 160 -4.20 1.42 -16.09
N ARG A 161 -5.19 0.84 -16.80
CA ARG A 161 -6.27 0.10 -16.13
C ARG A 161 -5.70 -1.13 -15.39
N PRO A 162 -6.11 -1.36 -14.13
CA PRO A 162 -5.65 -2.50 -13.33
C PRO A 162 -6.37 -3.79 -13.76
N ALA A 163 -6.06 -4.31 -14.95
CA ALA A 163 -6.73 -5.48 -15.52
C ALA A 163 -5.88 -6.76 -15.46
N THR A 164 -4.57 -6.61 -15.35
CA THR A 164 -3.62 -7.72 -15.35
C THR A 164 -2.47 -7.42 -14.40
N ARG A 165 -1.88 -8.47 -13.85
CA ARG A 165 -0.68 -8.34 -13.03
C ARG A 165 0.46 -7.72 -13.79
N CYS A 166 1.36 -7.04 -13.08
CA CYS A 166 2.61 -6.54 -13.62
C CYS A 166 3.53 -7.69 -14.07
N ASP A 167 4.47 -7.36 -14.92
CA ASP A 167 5.56 -8.26 -15.33
C ASP A 167 6.59 -8.34 -14.20
N SER A 168 6.44 -9.36 -13.34
CA SER A 168 7.31 -9.58 -12.17
C SER A 168 8.76 -9.88 -12.57
N ASP A 169 8.97 -10.57 -13.69
CA ASP A 169 10.32 -10.89 -14.15
C ASP A 169 11.03 -9.60 -14.59
N ARG A 170 10.38 -8.79 -15.39
CA ARG A 170 10.90 -7.47 -15.76
C ARG A 170 11.12 -6.57 -14.55
N LEU A 171 10.24 -6.61 -13.54
CA LEU A 171 10.41 -5.85 -12.31
C LEU A 171 11.70 -6.26 -11.60
N MET A 172 11.88 -7.56 -11.38
CA MET A 172 13.05 -8.10 -10.68
C MET A 172 14.34 -7.84 -11.45
N ASP A 173 14.35 -8.12 -12.76
CA ASP A 173 15.50 -7.82 -13.63
C ASP A 173 15.90 -6.33 -13.53
N THR A 174 14.91 -5.43 -13.61
CA THR A 174 15.16 -3.98 -13.50
C THR A 174 15.74 -3.61 -12.13
N ILE A 175 15.21 -4.17 -11.04
CA ILE A 175 15.70 -3.90 -9.68
C ILE A 175 17.13 -4.42 -9.51
N PHE A 176 17.46 -5.59 -10.06
CA PHE A 176 18.82 -6.15 -9.96
C PHE A 176 19.84 -5.47 -10.85
N ASP A 177 19.43 -5.02 -12.04
CA ASP A 177 20.31 -4.33 -12.98
C ASP A 177 20.67 -2.89 -12.55
N ILE A 178 19.84 -2.27 -11.69
CA ILE A 178 20.05 -0.90 -11.24
C ILE A 178 20.78 -0.89 -9.90
N PRO A 179 22.04 -0.38 -9.85
CA PRO A 179 22.81 -0.31 -8.60
C PRO A 179 22.20 0.64 -7.57
N ASP A 180 21.56 1.71 -8.02
CA ASP A 180 20.95 2.73 -7.16
C ASP A 180 19.53 3.06 -7.68
N LEU A 181 18.53 2.51 -7.01
CA LEU A 181 17.13 2.75 -7.32
C LEU A 181 16.71 4.20 -7.03
N ALA A 182 17.37 4.86 -6.09
CA ALA A 182 17.10 6.24 -5.69
C ALA A 182 17.70 7.29 -6.64
N ARG A 183 18.45 6.89 -7.68
CA ARG A 183 19.19 7.79 -8.60
C ARG A 183 18.33 8.85 -9.27
N HIS A 184 17.06 8.59 -9.45
CA HIS A 184 16.10 9.52 -10.05
C HIS A 184 15.30 10.25 -8.98
N ARG A 185 14.87 11.46 -9.30
CA ARG A 185 13.84 12.13 -8.52
C ARG A 185 12.49 11.46 -8.79
N LEU A 186 11.63 11.49 -7.80
CA LEU A 186 10.24 11.07 -7.97
C LEU A 186 9.56 11.85 -9.12
N ARG A 187 8.50 11.29 -9.66
CA ARG A 187 7.56 12.02 -10.52
C ARG A 187 7.07 13.26 -9.81
N ALA A 188 6.59 14.23 -10.58
CA ALA A 188 6.05 15.46 -10.01
C ALA A 188 4.88 15.14 -9.06
N PRO A 189 4.70 15.89 -7.97
CA PRO A 189 3.61 15.66 -7.01
C PRO A 189 2.23 15.55 -7.67
N ASN A 190 1.96 16.39 -8.66
CA ASN A 190 0.70 16.32 -9.42
C ASN A 190 0.51 15.03 -10.21
N ASP A 191 1.59 14.47 -10.80
CA ASP A 191 1.52 13.20 -11.52
C ASP A 191 1.18 12.06 -10.56
N ILE A 192 1.81 12.05 -9.36
CA ILE A 192 1.56 11.06 -8.31
C ILE A 192 0.13 11.19 -7.78
N LEU A 193 -0.32 12.41 -7.50
CA LEU A 193 -1.69 12.66 -7.04
C LEU A 193 -2.74 12.29 -8.09
N ASN A 194 -2.49 12.55 -9.37
CA ASN A 194 -3.40 12.17 -10.44
C ASN A 194 -3.56 10.65 -10.53
N GLU A 195 -2.45 9.91 -10.43
CA GLU A 195 -2.47 8.46 -10.43
C GLU A 195 -3.08 7.90 -9.14
N ALA A 196 -2.85 8.56 -7.99
CA ALA A 196 -3.45 8.17 -6.72
C ALA A 196 -5.00 8.29 -6.73
N ASP A 197 -5.55 9.39 -7.25
CA ASP A 197 -7.00 9.54 -7.38
C ASP A 197 -7.59 8.50 -8.34
N LEU A 198 -6.89 8.24 -9.44
CA LEU A 198 -7.31 7.24 -10.42
C LEU A 198 -7.29 5.83 -9.83
N ALA A 199 -6.22 5.44 -9.14
CA ALA A 199 -6.09 4.14 -8.48
C ALA A 199 -7.13 3.97 -7.36
N TYR A 200 -7.39 5.00 -6.56
CA TYR A 200 -8.44 5.00 -5.56
C TYR A 200 -9.81 4.68 -6.18
N ARG A 201 -10.15 5.35 -7.29
CA ARG A 201 -11.46 5.12 -7.94
C ARG A 201 -11.56 3.77 -8.60
N TYR A 202 -10.48 3.25 -9.19
CA TYR A 202 -10.44 1.87 -9.69
C TYR A 202 -10.63 0.86 -8.56
N HIS A 203 -9.96 1.05 -7.42
CA HIS A 203 -10.10 0.19 -6.26
C HIS A 203 -11.55 0.19 -5.74
N MET A 204 -12.15 1.37 -5.58
CA MET A 204 -13.54 1.50 -5.16
C MET A 204 -14.54 0.90 -6.17
N ALA A 205 -14.24 0.97 -7.46
CA ALA A 205 -15.04 0.30 -8.50
C ALA A 205 -14.90 -1.23 -8.38
N ALA A 206 -13.68 -1.75 -8.18
CA ALA A 206 -13.44 -3.18 -8.02
C ALA A 206 -14.18 -3.78 -6.82
N LEU A 207 -14.20 -3.09 -5.67
CA LEU A 207 -14.94 -3.51 -4.47
C LEU A 207 -16.46 -3.61 -4.71
N ARG A 208 -17.00 -2.85 -5.66
CA ARG A 208 -18.42 -2.90 -6.02
C ARG A 208 -18.76 -4.03 -6.97
N VAL A 209 -17.87 -4.28 -7.94
CA VAL A 209 -18.04 -5.38 -8.89
C VAL A 209 -18.15 -6.71 -8.13
N GLY A 210 -17.33 -6.92 -7.12
CA GLY A 210 -17.40 -8.13 -6.27
C GLY A 210 -18.70 -8.31 -5.47
N ARG A 211 -19.55 -7.26 -5.41
CA ARG A 211 -20.85 -7.27 -4.69
C ARG A 211 -22.07 -7.32 -5.60
N ALA A 212 -21.90 -7.15 -6.90
CA ALA A 212 -22.99 -7.11 -7.87
C ALA A 212 -22.87 -8.29 -8.85
N ASP A 213 -24.00 -8.94 -9.16
CA ASP A 213 -24.13 -10.00 -10.18
C ASP A 213 -23.88 -9.48 -11.63
N GLU A 214 -23.00 -8.54 -11.83
CA GLU A 214 -22.77 -7.90 -13.13
C GLU A 214 -21.69 -8.65 -13.94
N ALA A 215 -22.08 -9.72 -14.60
CA ALA A 215 -21.23 -10.56 -15.47
C ALA A 215 -20.66 -9.86 -16.73
N THR A 216 -20.83 -8.54 -16.89
CA THR A 216 -20.50 -7.80 -18.12
C THR A 216 -19.60 -6.60 -17.91
N LEU A 217 -19.01 -6.40 -16.72
CA LEU A 217 -18.13 -5.27 -16.50
C LEU A 217 -16.72 -5.52 -17.08
N PRO A 218 -16.05 -4.47 -17.59
CA PRO A 218 -14.68 -4.59 -18.06
C PRO A 218 -13.79 -5.17 -16.95
N ALA A 219 -12.91 -6.10 -17.32
CA ALA A 219 -12.07 -6.79 -16.36
C ALA A 219 -11.20 -5.78 -15.59
N ILE A 220 -11.44 -5.67 -14.28
CA ILE A 220 -10.52 -5.13 -13.29
C ILE A 220 -10.11 -6.29 -12.41
N ASP A 221 -8.82 -6.42 -12.18
CA ASP A 221 -8.30 -7.31 -11.16
C ASP A 221 -8.35 -6.57 -9.81
N PRO A 222 -9.13 -7.05 -8.82
CA PRO A 222 -9.29 -6.36 -7.54
C PRO A 222 -7.98 -6.24 -6.76
N GLU A 223 -7.11 -7.25 -6.86
CA GLU A 223 -5.84 -7.27 -6.14
C GLU A 223 -4.84 -6.29 -6.76
N VAL A 224 -4.79 -6.21 -8.11
CA VAL A 224 -4.00 -5.18 -8.81
C VAL A 224 -4.46 -3.78 -8.40
N ALA A 225 -5.77 -3.54 -8.40
CA ALA A 225 -6.34 -2.25 -8.03
C ALA A 225 -6.03 -1.90 -6.57
N ARG A 226 -6.12 -2.87 -5.67
CA ARG A 226 -5.83 -2.73 -4.24
C ARG A 226 -4.37 -2.38 -3.99
N GLU A 227 -3.43 -3.14 -4.55
CA GLU A 227 -2.00 -2.94 -4.33
C GLU A 227 -1.50 -1.61 -4.90
N ARG A 228 -1.98 -1.22 -6.10
CA ARG A 228 -1.65 0.10 -6.68
C ARG A 228 -2.19 1.24 -5.83
N HIS A 229 -3.44 1.13 -5.39
CA HIS A 229 -4.04 2.11 -4.48
C HIS A 229 -3.25 2.19 -3.17
N HIS A 230 -2.88 1.06 -2.59
CA HIS A 230 -2.10 1.01 -1.35
C HIS A 230 -0.74 1.73 -1.51
N ALA A 231 0.02 1.43 -2.55
CA ALA A 231 1.32 2.05 -2.80
C ALA A 231 1.22 3.57 -3.02
N LEU A 232 0.21 4.02 -3.76
CA LEU A 232 -0.01 5.44 -4.02
C LEU A 232 -0.56 6.18 -2.79
N SER A 233 -1.37 5.53 -1.97
CA SER A 233 -1.81 6.06 -0.68
C SER A 233 -0.63 6.24 0.27
N TRP A 234 0.29 5.28 0.34
CA TRP A 234 1.51 5.41 1.13
C TRP A 234 2.36 6.60 0.66
N LEU A 235 2.54 6.78 -0.65
CA LEU A 235 3.28 7.93 -1.19
C LEU A 235 2.64 9.26 -0.81
N THR A 236 1.33 9.36 -0.78
CA THR A 236 0.61 10.62 -0.58
C THR A 236 0.22 10.90 0.87
N CYS A 237 0.30 9.90 1.75
CA CYS A 237 0.00 10.00 3.19
C CYS A 237 1.18 9.60 4.08
N HIS A 238 2.40 9.56 3.54
CA HIS A 238 3.60 9.02 4.19
C HIS A 238 3.86 9.58 5.60
N ASP A 239 3.67 10.86 5.82
CA ASP A 239 3.88 11.48 7.14
C ASP A 239 2.81 11.11 8.18
N ALA A 240 1.71 10.52 7.75
CA ALA A 240 0.54 10.30 8.61
C ALA A 240 0.29 8.84 8.97
N ILE A 241 0.70 7.89 8.12
CA ILE A 241 0.30 6.48 8.27
C ILE A 241 1.44 5.56 7.81
N GLU A 242 1.80 4.62 8.67
CA GLU A 242 2.75 3.56 8.35
C GLU A 242 2.18 2.58 7.31
N TRP A 243 3.06 1.89 6.58
CA TRP A 243 2.67 0.97 5.51
C TRP A 243 1.62 -0.06 5.95
N ASP A 244 1.85 -0.72 7.09
CA ASP A 244 0.96 -1.77 7.60
C ASP A 244 -0.36 -1.24 8.18
N GLU A 245 -0.44 0.05 8.46
CA GLU A 245 -1.62 0.72 9.00
C GLU A 245 -2.56 1.23 7.91
N LEU A 246 -2.09 1.30 6.67
CA LEU A 246 -2.91 1.63 5.51
C LEU A 246 -3.91 0.49 5.27
N THR A 247 -5.09 0.61 5.82
CA THR A 247 -6.19 -0.31 5.51
C THR A 247 -6.82 0.10 4.20
N GLY A 248 -6.85 -0.79 3.22
CA GLY A 248 -7.47 -0.54 1.91
C GLY A 248 -8.99 -0.33 1.94
N ASP A 249 -9.58 -0.21 3.13
CA ASP A 249 -11.03 -0.12 3.39
C ASP A 249 -11.46 1.28 3.90
N ALA A 250 -10.73 2.35 3.56
CA ALA A 250 -11.12 3.69 3.96
C ALA A 250 -12.09 4.33 2.98
#